data_2a050907d5b561cc20acffb9f4b04fe1
#
_entry.id   2a050907d5b561cc20acffb9f4b04fe1
#
_cell.length_a   1.000
_cell.length_b   1.000
_cell.length_c   1.000
_cell.angle_alpha   90.00
_cell.angle_beta   90.00
_cell.angle_gamma   90.00
#
_symmetry.space_group_name_H-M   'P 1'
#
loop_
_entity.id
_entity.type
_entity.pdbx_description
1 polymer ?
#
loop_
_entity_poly.entity_id
_entity_poly.type
_entity_poly.pdbx_seq_one_letter_code
_entity_poly.pdbx_strand_id
1 'polypeptide(L)'
;MSTPVYTVSSERSVQHVSDMMNELKIGSLIVIEYGKMVGIITSRDIRSSHPNRIVADAMTPNPVSILPDDFAWDALVTMEQHHIERLPVIHEEQVVGIVTRETLQIKLNQIVDPLTGLYRAPYIQQIGEDLLNQRQSFHLLFIDLDNYGEINKLYGHPVGDDILIEYSNRLRAATDERDYLCRYAGDEFVVITCRNENDATRLGHAISQPTTILNVKVSASVGIANDNLISDFFTQSFRELISKASLLSTALKQSSPYDTVFIDS
;
A
#
# COMPACT_ATOMS: atom_id res chain seq x y z
N MET A 1 -6.52 9.14 -8.60
CA MET A 1 -7.20 9.41 -9.88
C MET A 1 -7.61 10.88 -9.90
N SER A 2 -7.34 11.58 -11.01
CA SER A 2 -7.74 12.97 -11.18
C SER A 2 -9.11 13.02 -11.86
N THR A 3 -10.03 13.76 -11.27
CA THR A 3 -11.37 14.09 -11.78
C THR A 3 -11.61 15.59 -11.61
N PRO A 4 -12.31 16.30 -12.49
CA PRO A 4 -12.96 15.78 -13.72
C PRO A 4 -11.97 15.42 -14.83
N VAL A 5 -12.41 14.54 -15.75
CA VAL A 5 -11.67 14.23 -16.97
C VAL A 5 -11.93 15.32 -18.00
N TYR A 6 -10.87 15.97 -18.47
CA TYR A 6 -10.97 16.97 -19.53
C TYR A 6 -10.72 16.32 -20.89
N THR A 7 -11.56 16.65 -21.84
CA THR A 7 -11.57 16.04 -23.16
C THR A 7 -11.45 17.06 -24.27
N VAL A 8 -11.00 16.62 -25.44
CA VAL A 8 -10.92 17.44 -26.66
C VAL A 8 -11.25 16.60 -27.88
N SER A 9 -11.78 17.24 -28.94
CA SER A 9 -11.96 16.59 -30.26
C SER A 9 -10.64 16.52 -31.01
N SER A 10 -10.44 15.45 -31.79
CA SER A 10 -9.27 15.23 -32.64
C SER A 10 -9.08 16.27 -33.74
N GLU A 11 -10.16 16.98 -34.12
CA GLU A 11 -10.14 18.02 -35.16
C GLU A 11 -9.57 19.37 -34.68
N ARG A 12 -9.43 19.56 -33.36
CA ARG A 12 -8.90 20.81 -32.79
C ARG A 12 -7.40 20.98 -33.10
N SER A 13 -6.93 22.22 -33.09
CA SER A 13 -5.50 22.52 -33.27
C SER A 13 -4.73 22.21 -31.99
N VAL A 14 -3.45 21.89 -32.14
CA VAL A 14 -2.50 21.74 -31.03
C VAL A 14 -2.41 23.02 -30.20
N GLN A 15 -2.51 24.21 -30.83
CA GLN A 15 -2.56 25.50 -30.12
C GLN A 15 -3.74 25.55 -29.17
N HIS A 16 -4.94 25.19 -29.63
CA HIS A 16 -6.15 25.18 -28.79
C HIS A 16 -5.98 24.27 -27.56
N VAL A 17 -5.39 23.09 -27.74
CA VAL A 17 -5.08 22.16 -26.64
C VAL A 17 -4.06 22.76 -25.66
N SER A 18 -3.03 23.42 -26.20
CA SER A 18 -2.03 24.11 -25.37
C SER A 18 -2.67 25.18 -24.49
N ASP A 19 -3.55 25.98 -25.05
CA ASP A 19 -4.28 27.04 -24.32
C ASP A 19 -5.17 26.44 -23.23
N MET A 20 -5.94 25.39 -23.55
CA MET A 20 -6.74 24.66 -22.58
C MET A 20 -5.88 24.07 -21.44
N MET A 21 -4.76 23.43 -21.74
CA MET A 21 -3.88 22.87 -20.72
C MET A 21 -3.32 23.94 -19.78
N ASN A 22 -2.95 25.10 -20.33
CA ASN A 22 -2.44 26.22 -19.56
C ASN A 22 -3.53 26.83 -18.65
N GLU A 23 -4.74 27.04 -19.18
CA GLU A 23 -5.87 27.57 -18.42
C GLU A 23 -6.28 26.64 -17.27
N LEU A 24 -6.40 25.34 -17.57
CA LEU A 24 -6.83 24.32 -16.62
C LEU A 24 -5.68 23.82 -15.72
N LYS A 25 -4.43 24.22 -15.98
CA LYS A 25 -3.20 23.75 -15.28
C LYS A 25 -3.08 22.23 -15.27
N ILE A 26 -3.31 21.62 -16.44
CA ILE A 26 -3.22 20.17 -16.62
C ILE A 26 -2.18 19.81 -17.68
N GLY A 27 -1.66 18.59 -17.63
CA GLY A 27 -0.61 18.14 -18.53
C GLY A 27 -1.05 17.14 -19.60
N SER A 28 -2.37 16.86 -19.71
CA SER A 28 -2.93 15.95 -20.73
C SER A 28 -4.42 16.16 -20.90
N LEU A 29 -4.92 15.85 -22.09
CA LEU A 29 -6.34 15.78 -22.42
C LEU A 29 -6.64 14.42 -23.07
N ILE A 30 -7.81 13.86 -22.79
CA ILE A 30 -8.33 12.70 -23.50
C ILE A 30 -8.93 13.16 -24.82
N VAL A 31 -8.60 12.47 -25.89
CA VAL A 31 -9.16 12.76 -27.23
C VAL A 31 -10.34 11.85 -27.45
N ILE A 32 -11.51 12.46 -27.70
CA ILE A 32 -12.80 11.77 -27.88
C ILE A 32 -13.35 12.04 -29.26
N GLU A 33 -13.81 10.98 -29.92
CA GLU A 33 -14.64 11.01 -31.13
C GLU A 33 -15.88 10.16 -30.92
N TYR A 34 -17.04 10.68 -31.32
CA TYR A 34 -18.33 9.97 -31.21
C TYR A 34 -18.59 9.35 -29.82
N GLY A 35 -18.13 10.05 -28.75
CA GLY A 35 -18.29 9.60 -27.37
C GLY A 35 -17.30 8.53 -26.91
N LYS A 36 -16.34 8.12 -27.75
CA LYS A 36 -15.33 7.11 -27.42
C LYS A 36 -13.94 7.73 -27.36
N MET A 37 -13.10 7.23 -26.46
CA MET A 37 -11.70 7.60 -26.41
C MET A 37 -10.96 7.05 -27.64
N VAL A 38 -10.33 7.95 -28.40
CA VAL A 38 -9.51 7.58 -29.56
C VAL A 38 -8.03 7.86 -29.33
N GLY A 39 -7.69 8.67 -28.31
CA GLY A 39 -6.30 9.02 -28.01
C GLY A 39 -6.12 9.78 -26.72
N ILE A 40 -4.87 10.07 -26.44
CA ILE A 40 -4.44 11.02 -25.40
C ILE A 40 -3.43 11.99 -26.02
N ILE A 41 -3.54 13.28 -25.67
CA ILE A 41 -2.56 14.29 -26.03
C ILE A 41 -1.95 14.87 -24.75
N THR A 42 -0.63 14.98 -24.72
CA THR A 42 0.14 15.39 -23.54
C THR A 42 0.94 16.66 -23.81
N SER A 43 1.44 17.30 -22.77
CA SER A 43 2.37 18.44 -22.90
C SER A 43 3.66 18.10 -23.68
N ARG A 44 4.05 16.83 -23.74
CA ARG A 44 5.19 16.36 -24.56
C ARG A 44 4.84 16.45 -26.04
N ASP A 45 3.65 15.99 -26.42
CA ASP A 45 3.17 16.00 -27.80
C ASP A 45 3.03 17.42 -28.32
N ILE A 46 2.52 18.33 -27.49
CA ILE A 46 2.41 19.76 -27.81
C ILE A 46 3.77 20.37 -28.09
N ARG A 47 4.78 20.11 -27.26
CA ARG A 47 6.14 20.66 -27.43
C ARG A 47 6.85 20.14 -28.68
N SER A 48 6.49 18.95 -29.16
CA SER A 48 7.06 18.35 -30.35
C SER A 48 6.27 18.59 -31.63
N SER A 49 5.13 19.28 -31.56
CA SER A 49 4.22 19.49 -32.67
C SER A 49 4.09 20.95 -33.05
N HIS A 50 3.82 21.22 -34.34
CA HIS A 50 3.53 22.57 -34.79
C HIS A 50 2.14 23.04 -34.27
N PRO A 51 1.98 24.29 -33.79
CA PRO A 51 0.71 24.79 -33.21
C PRO A 51 -0.53 24.63 -34.10
N ASN A 52 -0.36 24.76 -35.42
CA ASN A 52 -1.46 24.65 -36.41
C ASN A 52 -1.78 23.21 -36.81
N ARG A 53 -1.05 22.23 -36.28
CA ARG A 53 -1.34 20.80 -36.53
C ARG A 53 -2.64 20.41 -35.82
N ILE A 54 -3.40 19.48 -36.38
CA ILE A 54 -4.58 18.96 -35.70
C ILE A 54 -4.19 17.92 -34.65
N VAL A 55 -5.03 17.77 -33.64
CA VAL A 55 -4.82 16.84 -32.52
C VAL A 55 -4.68 15.39 -33.03
N ALA A 56 -5.49 14.97 -34.00
CA ALA A 56 -5.42 13.64 -34.61
C ALA A 56 -4.00 13.24 -35.06
N ASP A 57 -3.22 14.20 -35.56
CA ASP A 57 -1.85 13.95 -36.04
C ASP A 57 -0.78 14.05 -34.96
N ALA A 58 -1.10 14.59 -33.80
CA ALA A 58 -0.18 14.87 -32.72
C ALA A 58 -0.40 13.97 -31.48
N MET A 59 -1.59 13.42 -31.32
CA MET A 59 -1.97 12.57 -30.18
C MET A 59 -1.27 11.20 -30.23
N THR A 60 -1.22 10.53 -29.09
CA THR A 60 -0.97 9.08 -29.01
C THR A 60 -2.32 8.37 -29.19
N PRO A 61 -2.52 7.64 -30.31
CA PRO A 61 -3.76 6.91 -30.54
C PRO A 61 -3.82 5.63 -29.70
N ASN A 62 -5.04 5.17 -29.37
CA ASN A 62 -5.28 3.95 -28.62
C ASN A 62 -4.37 3.81 -27.37
N PRO A 63 -4.40 4.77 -26.43
CA PRO A 63 -3.51 4.75 -25.30
C PRO A 63 -3.76 3.53 -24.42
N VAL A 64 -2.70 3.01 -23.81
CA VAL A 64 -2.81 2.00 -22.75
C VAL A 64 -3.67 2.58 -21.63
N SER A 65 -4.58 1.78 -21.12
CA SER A 65 -5.53 2.15 -20.05
C SER A 65 -5.62 1.06 -19.00
N ILE A 66 -6.21 1.41 -17.86
CA ILE A 66 -6.45 0.50 -16.74
C ILE A 66 -7.93 0.55 -16.31
N LEU A 67 -8.34 -0.44 -15.52
CA LEU A 67 -9.66 -0.47 -14.87
C LEU A 67 -9.59 0.23 -13.49
N PRO A 68 -10.74 0.68 -12.95
CA PRO A 68 -10.79 1.31 -11.61
C PRO A 68 -10.26 0.41 -10.49
N ASP A 69 -10.45 -0.90 -10.61
CA ASP A 69 -10.10 -1.89 -9.59
C ASP A 69 -8.69 -2.50 -9.79
N ASP A 70 -7.95 -2.06 -10.82
CA ASP A 70 -6.57 -2.49 -11.02
C ASP A 70 -5.67 -1.95 -9.90
N PHE A 71 -4.73 -2.79 -9.46
CA PHE A 71 -3.80 -2.39 -8.40
C PHE A 71 -2.89 -1.24 -8.85
N ALA A 72 -2.69 -0.28 -7.94
CA ALA A 72 -1.83 0.88 -8.19
C ALA A 72 -0.39 0.49 -8.54
N TRP A 73 0.08 -0.65 -8.04
CA TRP A 73 1.40 -1.19 -8.38
C TRP A 73 1.47 -1.65 -9.83
N ASP A 74 0.45 -2.39 -10.31
CA ASP A 74 0.39 -2.88 -11.68
C ASP A 74 0.29 -1.72 -12.67
N ALA A 75 -0.42 -0.66 -12.28
CA ALA A 75 -0.46 0.59 -13.04
C ALA A 75 0.92 1.22 -13.19
N LEU A 76 1.77 1.23 -12.14
CA LEU A 76 3.15 1.72 -12.23
C LEU A 76 4.02 0.82 -13.11
N VAL A 77 3.92 -0.50 -12.98
CA VAL A 77 4.64 -1.46 -13.83
C VAL A 77 4.26 -1.25 -15.31
N THR A 78 2.97 -1.08 -15.58
CA THR A 78 2.47 -0.77 -16.93
C THR A 78 3.04 0.53 -17.47
N MET A 79 3.09 1.60 -16.65
CA MET A 79 3.70 2.86 -17.04
C MET A 79 5.19 2.73 -17.34
N GLU A 80 5.91 1.89 -16.60
CA GLU A 80 7.33 1.66 -16.82
C GLU A 80 7.60 0.86 -18.10
N GLN A 81 6.87 -0.22 -18.30
CA GLN A 81 6.98 -1.07 -19.49
C GLN A 81 6.70 -0.31 -20.79
N HIS A 82 5.72 0.61 -20.76
CA HIS A 82 5.33 1.40 -21.92
C HIS A 82 6.01 2.77 -21.99
N HIS A 83 6.89 3.11 -21.05
CA HIS A 83 7.57 4.41 -20.94
C HIS A 83 6.62 5.61 -20.95
N ILE A 84 5.49 5.48 -20.25
CA ILE A 84 4.42 6.49 -20.16
C ILE A 84 4.25 7.00 -18.73
N GLU A 85 3.75 8.23 -18.60
CA GLU A 85 3.58 8.91 -17.31
C GLU A 85 2.10 9.03 -16.90
N ARG A 86 1.17 8.62 -17.78
CA ARG A 86 -0.26 8.76 -17.58
C ARG A 86 -1.01 7.57 -18.14
N LEU A 87 -2.03 7.11 -17.40
CA LEU A 87 -2.95 6.05 -17.81
C LEU A 87 -4.38 6.58 -17.67
N PRO A 88 -5.18 6.57 -18.75
CA PRO A 88 -6.62 6.68 -18.64
C PRO A 88 -7.20 5.53 -17.83
N VAL A 89 -8.17 5.80 -16.99
CA VAL A 89 -8.95 4.80 -16.25
C VAL A 89 -10.29 4.64 -16.96
N ILE A 90 -10.59 3.42 -17.41
CA ILE A 90 -11.79 3.13 -18.18
C ILE A 90 -12.73 2.24 -17.37
N HIS A 91 -14.00 2.62 -17.32
CA HIS A 91 -15.09 1.83 -16.77
C HIS A 91 -16.26 1.84 -17.77
N GLU A 92 -16.76 0.64 -18.13
CA GLU A 92 -17.88 0.50 -19.08
C GLU A 92 -17.69 1.32 -20.39
N GLU A 93 -16.51 1.20 -21.01
CA GLU A 93 -16.08 1.93 -22.22
C GLU A 93 -15.96 3.47 -22.04
N GLN A 94 -16.19 4.02 -20.86
CA GLN A 94 -16.04 5.45 -20.57
C GLN A 94 -14.78 5.75 -19.77
N VAL A 95 -14.14 6.86 -20.08
CA VAL A 95 -12.99 7.35 -19.30
C VAL A 95 -13.52 8.01 -18.04
N VAL A 96 -13.28 7.38 -16.90
CA VAL A 96 -13.73 7.87 -15.58
C VAL A 96 -12.64 8.64 -14.84
N GLY A 97 -11.40 8.61 -15.30
CA GLY A 97 -10.29 9.32 -14.67
C GLY A 97 -8.98 9.20 -15.43
N ILE A 98 -7.97 9.91 -14.94
CA ILE A 98 -6.57 9.75 -15.35
C ILE A 98 -5.74 9.55 -14.09
N VAL A 99 -4.82 8.58 -14.10
CA VAL A 99 -3.78 8.45 -13.09
C VAL A 99 -2.44 8.87 -13.69
N THR A 100 -1.61 9.54 -12.88
CA THR A 100 -0.26 9.91 -13.26
C THR A 100 0.74 9.13 -12.42
N ARG A 101 1.94 8.88 -12.95
CA ARG A 101 3.05 8.23 -12.22
C ARG A 101 3.30 8.94 -10.89
N GLU A 102 3.39 10.26 -10.91
CA GLU A 102 3.60 11.08 -9.71
C GLU A 102 2.51 10.83 -8.64
N THR A 103 1.23 10.88 -9.04
CA THR A 103 0.11 10.63 -8.10
C THR A 103 0.15 9.23 -7.51
N LEU A 104 0.47 8.21 -8.33
CA LEU A 104 0.59 6.84 -7.87
C LEU A 104 1.77 6.68 -6.92
N GLN A 105 2.95 7.22 -7.25
CA GLN A 105 4.13 7.17 -6.40
C GLN A 105 3.89 7.86 -5.04
N ILE A 106 3.27 9.05 -5.03
CA ILE A 106 2.92 9.74 -3.78
C ILE A 106 1.98 8.86 -2.93
N LYS A 107 0.96 8.25 -3.54
CA LYS A 107 0.02 7.37 -2.83
C LYS A 107 0.71 6.11 -2.32
N LEU A 108 1.53 5.45 -3.12
CA LEU A 108 2.26 4.25 -2.71
C LEU A 108 3.29 4.55 -1.61
N ASN A 109 3.99 5.68 -1.68
CA ASN A 109 4.90 6.12 -0.61
C ASN A 109 4.17 6.40 0.72
N GLN A 110 2.86 6.67 0.69
CA GLN A 110 2.05 6.80 1.90
C GLN A 110 1.69 5.45 2.52
N ILE A 111 1.58 4.39 1.71
CA ILE A 111 1.14 3.05 2.12
C ILE A 111 2.29 2.03 2.20
N VAL A 112 3.44 2.29 1.61
CA VAL A 112 4.62 1.41 1.64
C VAL A 112 5.74 2.07 2.42
N ASP A 113 6.36 1.32 3.33
CA ASP A 113 7.53 1.76 4.08
C ASP A 113 8.79 1.68 3.21
N PRO A 114 9.51 2.79 2.99
CA PRO A 114 10.65 2.81 2.07
C PRO A 114 11.86 2.01 2.56
N LEU A 115 11.97 1.76 3.88
CA LEU A 115 13.07 1.00 4.45
C LEU A 115 12.88 -0.50 4.24
N THR A 116 11.70 -1.01 4.61
CA THR A 116 11.42 -2.45 4.63
C THR A 116 10.65 -2.94 3.41
N GLY A 117 10.03 -2.02 2.64
CA GLY A 117 9.13 -2.36 1.54
C GLY A 117 7.83 -3.06 1.98
N LEU A 118 7.52 -3.08 3.28
CA LEU A 118 6.24 -3.54 3.80
C LEU A 118 5.17 -2.45 3.67
N TYR A 119 3.91 -2.84 3.72
CA TYR A 119 2.85 -1.86 3.89
C TYR A 119 2.97 -1.14 5.23
N ARG A 120 2.36 0.06 5.34
CA ARG A 120 2.28 0.88 6.55
C ARG A 120 0.94 0.75 7.25
N ALA A 121 0.83 1.31 8.45
CA ALA A 121 -0.39 1.34 9.26
C ALA A 121 -1.69 1.70 8.52
N PRO A 122 -1.76 2.70 7.60
CA PRO A 122 -3.00 3.00 6.88
C PRO A 122 -3.54 1.84 6.05
N TYR A 123 -2.66 1.00 5.47
CA TYR A 123 -3.08 -0.17 4.71
C TYR A 123 -3.74 -1.22 5.60
N ILE A 124 -3.05 -1.61 6.69
CA ILE A 124 -3.55 -2.66 7.59
C ILE A 124 -4.83 -2.20 8.32
N GLN A 125 -4.95 -0.90 8.59
CA GLN A 125 -6.16 -0.32 9.16
C GLN A 125 -7.36 -0.49 8.24
N GLN A 126 -7.21 -0.19 6.95
CA GLN A 126 -8.28 -0.38 5.96
C GLN A 126 -8.71 -1.84 5.87
N ILE A 127 -7.76 -2.77 5.78
CA ILE A 127 -8.03 -4.20 5.74
C ILE A 127 -8.78 -4.65 7.00
N GLY A 128 -8.32 -4.24 8.18
CA GLY A 128 -8.97 -4.60 9.44
C GLY A 128 -10.39 -4.06 9.56
N GLU A 129 -10.63 -2.82 9.17
CA GLU A 129 -11.95 -2.21 9.15
C GLU A 129 -12.88 -2.92 8.15
N ASP A 130 -12.41 -3.29 6.97
CA ASP A 130 -13.19 -4.01 5.96
C ASP A 130 -13.60 -5.40 6.47
N LEU A 131 -12.69 -6.15 7.10
CA LEU A 131 -12.98 -7.45 7.70
C LEU A 131 -14.00 -7.33 8.85
N LEU A 132 -13.88 -6.33 9.73
CA LEU A 132 -14.83 -6.05 10.79
C LEU A 132 -16.23 -5.73 10.25
N ASN A 133 -16.30 -4.88 9.23
CA ASN A 133 -17.57 -4.51 8.58
C ASN A 133 -18.25 -5.71 7.93
N GLN A 134 -17.48 -6.64 7.35
CA GLN A 134 -17.97 -7.89 6.77
C GLN A 134 -18.25 -8.97 7.82
N ARG A 135 -17.95 -8.72 9.09
CA ARG A 135 -18.00 -9.71 10.19
C ARG A 135 -17.20 -10.98 9.87
N GLN A 136 -16.09 -10.83 9.18
CA GLN A 136 -15.17 -11.92 8.90
C GLN A 136 -14.20 -12.08 10.06
N SER A 137 -14.11 -13.30 10.61
CA SER A 137 -13.18 -13.65 11.70
C SER A 137 -11.73 -13.57 11.21
N PHE A 138 -10.88 -12.98 12.04
CA PHE A 138 -9.42 -12.91 11.82
C PHE A 138 -8.67 -12.88 13.14
N HIS A 139 -7.37 -13.16 13.08
CA HIS A 139 -6.45 -12.97 14.19
C HIS A 139 -5.57 -11.77 13.90
N LEU A 140 -5.46 -10.86 14.87
CA LEU A 140 -4.59 -9.70 14.84
C LEU A 140 -3.36 -9.98 15.70
N LEU A 141 -2.17 -10.02 15.10
CA LEU A 141 -0.90 -10.18 15.78
C LEU A 141 -0.19 -8.82 15.79
N PHE A 142 0.04 -8.27 16.99
CA PHE A 142 0.87 -7.10 17.18
C PHE A 142 2.26 -7.55 17.64
N ILE A 143 3.27 -7.21 16.88
CA ILE A 143 4.65 -7.68 16.98
C ILE A 143 5.52 -6.48 17.29
N ASP A 144 6.31 -6.54 18.34
CA ASP A 144 7.18 -5.46 18.80
C ASP A 144 8.57 -6.05 19.09
N LEU A 145 9.61 -5.55 18.42
CA LEU A 145 10.99 -6.03 18.60
C LEU A 145 11.48 -5.71 20.01
N ASP A 146 12.04 -6.73 20.67
CA ASP A 146 12.54 -6.58 22.03
C ASP A 146 13.84 -5.81 22.04
N ASN A 147 13.93 -4.82 22.94
CA ASN A 147 15.14 -4.03 23.19
C ASN A 147 15.73 -3.34 21.94
N TYR A 148 14.91 -3.04 20.91
CA TYR A 148 15.38 -2.41 19.69
C TYR A 148 16.07 -1.05 19.94
N GLY A 149 15.59 -0.27 20.91
CA GLY A 149 16.23 0.97 21.34
C GLY A 149 17.65 0.76 21.89
N GLU A 150 17.90 -0.36 22.60
CA GLU A 150 19.24 -0.71 23.10
C GLU A 150 20.15 -1.18 21.94
N ILE A 151 19.61 -1.90 20.98
CA ILE A 151 20.35 -2.28 19.76
C ILE A 151 20.83 -1.03 19.04
N ASN A 152 19.96 -0.04 18.84
CA ASN A 152 20.33 1.23 18.21
C ASN A 152 21.42 2.01 19.01
N LYS A 153 21.36 1.97 20.34
CA LYS A 153 22.39 2.63 21.18
C LYS A 153 23.74 1.92 21.09
N LEU A 154 23.75 0.58 21.01
CA LEU A 154 24.97 -0.22 21.00
C LEU A 154 25.64 -0.28 19.63
N TYR A 155 24.85 -0.41 18.56
CA TYR A 155 25.34 -0.71 17.20
C TYR A 155 25.11 0.43 16.21
N GLY A 156 24.35 1.46 16.60
CA GLY A 156 23.99 2.58 15.75
C GLY A 156 22.74 2.33 14.89
N HIS A 157 22.10 3.40 14.46
CA HIS A 157 20.87 3.34 13.63
C HIS A 157 21.04 2.55 12.31
N PRO A 158 22.18 2.64 11.58
CA PRO A 158 22.33 1.85 10.35
C PRO A 158 22.19 0.34 10.57
N VAL A 159 22.76 -0.18 11.67
CA VAL A 159 22.63 -1.61 12.02
C VAL A 159 21.19 -1.92 12.45
N GLY A 160 20.53 -1.01 13.15
CA GLY A 160 19.12 -1.14 13.47
C GLY A 160 18.24 -1.20 12.23
N ASP A 161 18.50 -0.36 11.24
CA ASP A 161 17.78 -0.34 9.96
C ASP A 161 17.99 -1.67 9.19
N ASP A 162 19.20 -2.19 9.13
CA ASP A 162 19.50 -3.49 8.54
C ASP A 162 18.77 -4.63 9.26
N ILE A 163 18.69 -4.57 10.60
CA ILE A 163 17.91 -5.53 11.40
C ILE A 163 16.42 -5.46 11.05
N LEU A 164 15.85 -4.26 10.89
CA LEU A 164 14.45 -4.10 10.48
C LEU A 164 14.19 -4.71 9.10
N ILE A 165 15.10 -4.51 8.15
CA ILE A 165 15.01 -5.09 6.80
C ILE A 165 15.00 -6.62 6.88
N GLU A 166 15.99 -7.21 7.56
CA GLU A 166 16.13 -8.67 7.67
C GLU A 166 14.97 -9.30 8.48
N TYR A 167 14.52 -8.64 9.54
CA TYR A 167 13.35 -9.11 10.28
C TYR A 167 12.08 -9.05 9.44
N SER A 168 11.92 -8.01 8.62
CA SER A 168 10.82 -7.90 7.66
C SER A 168 10.83 -9.02 6.62
N ASN A 169 12.01 -9.40 6.14
CA ASN A 169 12.17 -10.54 5.23
C ASN A 169 11.77 -11.86 5.91
N ARG A 170 12.11 -12.03 7.19
CA ARG A 170 11.68 -13.17 7.99
C ARG A 170 10.15 -13.20 8.14
N LEU A 171 9.51 -12.08 8.42
CA LEU A 171 8.05 -11.99 8.51
C LEU A 171 7.38 -12.36 7.18
N ARG A 172 7.89 -11.85 6.05
CA ARG A 172 7.40 -12.24 4.71
C ARG A 172 7.53 -13.74 4.45
N ALA A 173 8.63 -14.35 4.87
CA ALA A 173 8.83 -15.79 4.70
C ALA A 173 7.90 -16.64 5.58
N ALA A 174 7.41 -16.10 6.70
CA ALA A 174 6.48 -16.77 7.62
C ALA A 174 5.01 -16.56 7.22
N THR A 175 4.70 -15.53 6.42
CA THR A 175 3.35 -15.17 5.97
C THR A 175 3.06 -15.74 4.59
N ASP A 176 1.77 -15.90 4.26
CA ASP A 176 1.27 -16.35 2.96
C ASP A 176 0.09 -15.47 2.46
N GLU A 177 -0.59 -15.90 1.41
CA GLU A 177 -1.71 -15.18 0.79
C GLU A 177 -2.94 -14.95 1.69
N ARG A 178 -3.01 -15.64 2.84
CA ARG A 178 -4.07 -15.46 3.85
C ARG A 178 -3.74 -14.39 4.88
N ASP A 179 -2.58 -13.77 4.76
CA ASP A 179 -2.03 -12.86 5.76
C ASP A 179 -1.80 -11.47 5.16
N TYR A 180 -2.08 -10.46 5.95
CA TYR A 180 -1.78 -9.06 5.65
C TYR A 180 -0.71 -8.59 6.62
N LEU A 181 0.47 -8.24 6.11
CA LEU A 181 1.63 -7.84 6.89
C LEU A 181 1.93 -6.36 6.67
N CYS A 182 2.18 -5.62 7.77
CA CYS A 182 2.66 -4.25 7.69
C CYS A 182 3.74 -3.93 8.74
N ARG A 183 4.55 -2.92 8.47
CA ARG A 183 5.33 -2.19 9.47
C ARG A 183 4.44 -1.09 10.03
N TYR A 184 4.01 -1.25 11.28
CA TYR A 184 3.02 -0.36 11.89
C TYR A 184 3.63 0.98 12.31
N ALA A 185 4.73 0.93 13.06
CA ALA A 185 5.52 2.10 13.47
C ALA A 185 6.91 1.65 13.93
N GLY A 186 7.94 2.45 13.76
CA GLY A 186 9.27 2.16 14.32
C GLY A 186 9.74 0.71 14.16
N ASP A 187 9.76 -0.02 15.25
CA ASP A 187 10.09 -1.43 15.41
C ASP A 187 8.85 -2.34 15.60
N GLU A 188 7.65 -1.79 15.36
CA GLU A 188 6.37 -2.47 15.50
C GLU A 188 5.85 -2.96 14.16
N PHE A 189 5.37 -4.20 14.13
CA PHE A 189 4.74 -4.82 12.95
C PHE A 189 3.36 -5.37 13.32
N VAL A 190 2.50 -5.46 12.33
CA VAL A 190 1.17 -6.05 12.49
C VAL A 190 0.94 -7.08 11.39
N VAL A 191 0.39 -8.23 11.79
CA VAL A 191 -0.16 -9.22 10.88
C VAL A 191 -1.64 -9.39 11.18
N ILE A 192 -2.47 -9.28 10.15
CA ILE A 192 -3.83 -9.83 10.16
C ILE A 192 -3.77 -11.17 9.45
N THR A 193 -4.28 -12.22 10.07
CA THR A 193 -4.34 -13.55 9.45
C THR A 193 -5.75 -14.13 9.53
N CYS A 194 -6.22 -14.68 8.41
CA CYS A 194 -7.48 -15.44 8.33
C CYS A 194 -7.25 -16.96 8.47
N ARG A 195 -6.11 -17.38 9.01
CA ARG A 195 -5.82 -18.79 9.35
C ARG A 195 -6.71 -19.24 10.49
N ASN A 196 -6.84 -20.56 10.69
CA ASN A 196 -7.46 -21.08 11.92
C ASN A 196 -6.59 -20.76 13.15
N GLU A 197 -7.18 -20.87 14.34
CA GLU A 197 -6.55 -20.51 15.62
C GLU A 197 -5.21 -21.22 15.86
N ASN A 198 -5.14 -22.53 15.56
CA ASN A 198 -3.90 -23.29 15.74
C ASN A 198 -2.77 -22.80 14.81
N ASP A 199 -3.10 -22.45 13.57
CA ASP A 199 -2.12 -21.95 12.61
C ASP A 199 -1.72 -20.52 12.93
N ALA A 200 -2.65 -19.66 13.39
CA ALA A 200 -2.35 -18.31 13.83
C ALA A 200 -1.45 -18.31 15.08
N THR A 201 -1.72 -19.21 16.05
CA THR A 201 -0.88 -19.40 17.22
C THR A 201 0.53 -19.88 16.83
N ARG A 202 0.63 -20.86 15.94
CA ARG A 202 1.93 -21.32 15.42
C ARG A 202 2.70 -20.22 14.72
N LEU A 203 2.01 -19.37 13.96
CA LEU A 203 2.61 -18.20 13.32
C LEU A 203 3.17 -17.23 14.38
N GLY A 204 2.38 -16.90 15.40
CA GLY A 204 2.82 -16.05 16.50
C GLY A 204 4.05 -16.60 17.21
N HIS A 205 4.05 -17.90 17.53
CA HIS A 205 5.23 -18.56 18.12
C HIS A 205 6.45 -18.56 17.20
N ALA A 206 6.29 -18.81 15.91
CA ALA A 206 7.42 -18.80 14.96
C ALA A 206 8.04 -17.39 14.84
N ILE A 207 7.21 -16.35 14.88
CA ILE A 207 7.62 -14.94 14.82
C ILE A 207 8.35 -14.52 16.10
N SER A 208 7.86 -14.92 17.29
CA SER A 208 8.44 -14.53 18.58
C SER A 208 9.80 -15.20 18.86
N GLN A 209 10.10 -16.32 18.21
CA GLN A 209 11.37 -17.05 18.48
C GLN A 209 12.60 -16.18 18.21
N PRO A 210 13.57 -16.17 19.17
CA PRO A 210 14.83 -15.49 18.99
C PRO A 210 15.57 -15.95 17.74
N THR A 211 16.14 -14.98 17.04
CA THR A 211 16.99 -15.23 15.85
C THR A 211 18.26 -14.40 15.94
N THR A 212 19.25 -14.75 15.15
CA THR A 212 20.49 -13.96 15.03
C THR A 212 20.50 -13.26 13.67
N ILE A 213 20.51 -11.94 13.70
CA ILE A 213 20.60 -11.08 12.52
C ILE A 213 21.89 -10.25 12.66
N LEU A 214 22.79 -10.30 11.68
CA LEU A 214 24.06 -9.57 11.68
C LEU A 214 24.87 -9.78 12.98
N ASN A 215 24.89 -10.99 13.53
CA ASN A 215 25.49 -11.36 14.82
C ASN A 215 24.83 -10.70 16.05
N VAL A 216 23.67 -10.06 15.90
CA VAL A 216 22.86 -9.52 17.00
C VAL A 216 21.71 -10.47 17.28
N LYS A 217 21.49 -10.82 18.55
CA LYS A 217 20.33 -11.60 18.97
C LYS A 217 19.10 -10.69 18.96
N VAL A 218 18.08 -11.06 18.19
CA VAL A 218 16.83 -10.32 18.01
C VAL A 218 15.67 -11.24 18.39
N SER A 219 14.75 -10.75 19.18
CA SER A 219 13.46 -11.40 19.50
C SER A 219 12.33 -10.38 19.38
N ALA A 220 11.10 -10.86 19.40
CA ALA A 220 9.92 -10.00 19.41
C ALA A 220 8.87 -10.54 20.36
N SER A 221 8.16 -9.64 21.01
CA SER A 221 6.96 -9.92 21.80
C SER A 221 5.73 -9.81 20.90
N VAL A 222 4.85 -10.83 20.95
CA VAL A 222 3.67 -10.94 20.06
C VAL A 222 2.39 -11.00 20.86
N GLY A 223 1.59 -9.94 20.80
CA GLY A 223 0.23 -9.92 21.35
C GLY A 223 -0.80 -10.34 20.31
N ILE A 224 -1.72 -11.24 20.65
CA ILE A 224 -2.76 -11.75 19.74
C ILE A 224 -4.15 -11.34 20.24
N ALA A 225 -4.96 -10.80 19.33
CA ALA A 225 -6.38 -10.50 19.55
C ALA A 225 -7.22 -11.18 18.46
N ASN A 226 -8.35 -11.78 18.85
CA ASN A 226 -9.31 -12.42 17.95
C ASN A 226 -10.73 -12.43 18.54
N ASP A 227 -11.71 -12.89 17.76
CA ASP A 227 -13.11 -12.96 18.16
C ASP A 227 -13.43 -14.05 19.22
N ASN A 228 -12.57 -15.05 19.41
CA ASN A 228 -12.70 -16.00 20.51
C ASN A 228 -12.28 -15.41 21.87
N LEU A 229 -11.35 -14.45 21.84
CA LEU A 229 -10.77 -13.82 23.03
C LEU A 229 -11.51 -12.55 23.44
N ILE A 230 -12.18 -11.88 22.51
CA ILE A 230 -12.84 -10.60 22.70
C ILE A 230 -14.33 -10.74 22.35
N SER A 231 -15.20 -10.76 23.35
CA SER A 231 -16.65 -11.01 23.19
C SER A 231 -17.37 -9.97 22.32
N ASP A 232 -16.85 -8.76 22.25
CA ASP A 232 -17.39 -7.64 21.47
C ASP A 232 -16.51 -7.26 20.25
N PHE A 233 -15.70 -8.21 19.76
CA PHE A 233 -14.69 -8.02 18.71
C PHE A 233 -15.20 -7.26 17.48
N PHE A 234 -16.35 -7.64 16.93
CA PHE A 234 -16.93 -7.03 15.73
C PHE A 234 -17.65 -5.69 15.98
N THR A 235 -17.73 -5.23 17.21
CA THR A 235 -18.31 -3.92 17.56
C THR A 235 -17.24 -2.88 17.90
N GLN A 236 -15.98 -3.33 18.02
CA GLN A 236 -14.84 -2.46 18.27
C GLN A 236 -14.32 -1.88 16.96
N SER A 237 -13.70 -0.72 17.06
CA SER A 237 -12.88 -0.19 15.96
C SER A 237 -11.58 -0.99 15.83
N PHE A 238 -11.03 -1.05 14.64
CA PHE A 238 -9.74 -1.71 14.43
C PHE A 238 -8.62 -1.10 15.31
N ARG A 239 -8.70 0.20 15.57
CA ARG A 239 -7.77 0.91 16.45
C ARG A 239 -7.81 0.41 17.90
N GLU A 240 -8.99 0.06 18.41
CA GLU A 240 -9.14 -0.52 19.77
C GLU A 240 -8.55 -1.92 19.82
N LEU A 241 -8.74 -2.74 18.78
CA LEU A 241 -8.13 -4.06 18.68
C LEU A 241 -6.59 -3.99 18.64
N ILE A 242 -6.04 -3.07 17.86
CA ILE A 242 -4.59 -2.78 17.84
C ILE A 242 -4.10 -2.40 19.24
N SER A 243 -4.81 -1.52 19.94
CA SER A 243 -4.42 -1.09 21.29
C SER A 243 -4.39 -2.27 22.27
N LYS A 244 -5.38 -3.14 22.21
CA LYS A 244 -5.44 -4.35 23.06
C LYS A 244 -4.28 -5.29 22.75
N ALA A 245 -4.03 -5.60 21.47
CA ALA A 245 -2.91 -6.46 21.06
C ALA A 245 -1.56 -5.88 21.43
N SER A 246 -1.38 -4.56 21.31
CA SER A 246 -0.16 -3.85 21.73
C SER A 246 0.08 -3.93 23.24
N LEU A 247 -0.97 -3.76 24.06
CA LEU A 247 -0.86 -3.91 25.52
C LEU A 247 -0.44 -5.32 25.91
N LEU A 248 -0.90 -6.35 25.20
CA LEU A 248 -0.49 -7.74 25.43
C LEU A 248 0.98 -7.95 25.10
N SER A 249 1.47 -7.46 23.95
CA SER A 249 2.87 -7.58 23.60
C SER A 249 3.77 -6.87 24.64
N THR A 250 3.33 -5.72 25.16
CA THR A 250 4.03 -4.98 26.22
C THR A 250 4.07 -5.74 27.54
N ALA A 251 2.96 -6.39 27.94
CA ALA A 251 2.91 -7.19 29.16
C ALA A 251 3.88 -8.39 29.11
N LEU A 252 4.06 -8.98 27.94
CA LEU A 252 5.03 -10.05 27.71
C LEU A 252 6.48 -9.61 27.92
N LYS A 253 6.86 -8.43 27.47
CA LYS A 253 8.19 -7.88 27.70
C LYS A 253 8.57 -7.81 29.17
N GLN A 254 7.56 -7.73 30.06
CA GLN A 254 7.75 -7.62 31.51
C GLN A 254 7.76 -8.98 32.23
N SER A 255 7.16 -10.03 31.66
CA SER A 255 6.95 -11.32 32.35
C SER A 255 7.87 -12.45 31.89
N SER A 256 8.22 -12.56 30.65
CA SER A 256 9.24 -13.46 30.09
C SER A 256 9.38 -13.21 28.57
N PRO A 257 10.60 -13.09 28.01
CA PRO A 257 10.78 -12.66 26.63
C PRO A 257 10.46 -13.73 25.56
N TYR A 258 9.74 -14.80 25.87
CA TYR A 258 9.54 -15.92 24.92
C TYR A 258 8.13 -16.50 24.91
N ASP A 259 7.18 -15.90 25.62
CA ASP A 259 5.81 -16.39 25.67
C ASP A 259 4.89 -15.57 24.75
N THR A 260 3.97 -16.27 24.09
CA THR A 260 2.85 -15.65 23.38
C THR A 260 1.66 -15.62 24.35
N VAL A 261 1.13 -14.44 24.69
CA VAL A 261 -0.01 -14.32 25.60
C VAL A 261 -1.29 -14.08 24.82
N PHE A 262 -2.30 -14.87 25.17
CA PHE A 262 -3.69 -14.68 24.79
C PHE A 262 -4.40 -13.85 25.85
N ILE A 263 -5.40 -13.05 25.47
CA ILE A 263 -6.29 -12.39 26.43
C ILE A 263 -7.07 -13.50 27.15
N ASP A 264 -6.75 -13.78 28.41
CA ASP A 264 -7.70 -14.47 29.29
C ASP A 264 -8.84 -13.51 29.64
N SER A 265 -10.08 -14.01 29.47
CA SER A 265 -11.38 -13.35 29.64
C SER A 265 -11.59 -12.72 31.03
#